data_b9e05ffbe296e81b8e9c82181092e089
#
_entry.id   b9e05ffbe296e81b8e9c82181092e089
#
_cell.length_a   1.000
_cell.length_b   1.000
_cell.length_c   1.000
_cell.angle_alpha   90.00
_cell.angle_beta   90.00
_cell.angle_gamma   90.00
#
_symmetry.space_group_name_H-M   'P 1'
#
loop_
_entity.id
_entity.type
_entity.pdbx_description
1 polymer ?
#
loop_
_entity_poly.entity_id
_entity_poly.type
_entity_poly.pdbx_seq_one_letter_code
_entity_poly.pdbx_strand_id
1 'polypeptide(L)'
;MFHYHYIKVIADSENMSTKEITSILQKYFAKQNDGFYLEIDLDDHAADFDGSGKWLKRLEGNILWLDGEYVALSGVQQNNPDDSFIVKISTIRYIIVHNKE
;
A
#
# COMPACT_ATOMS: atom_id res chain seq x y z
N MET A 1 10.61 -23.67 15.95
CA MET A 1 11.15 -22.56 15.13
C MET A 1 10.13 -21.43 15.09
N PHE A 2 10.53 -20.24 15.47
CA PHE A 2 9.64 -19.08 15.50
C PHE A 2 9.71 -18.33 14.17
N HIS A 3 8.56 -18.14 13.54
CA HIS A 3 8.44 -17.27 12.39
C HIS A 3 8.00 -15.89 12.87
N TYR A 4 8.88 -14.92 12.74
CA TYR A 4 8.55 -13.55 13.11
C TYR A 4 7.88 -12.86 11.94
N HIS A 5 6.64 -12.45 12.15
CA HIS A 5 5.98 -11.55 11.25
C HIS A 5 6.30 -10.13 11.71
N TYR A 6 7.18 -9.46 10.98
CA TYR A 6 7.62 -8.13 11.35
C TYR A 6 6.75 -7.08 10.66
N ILE A 7 6.20 -6.18 11.47
CA ILE A 7 5.33 -5.11 11.00
C ILE A 7 5.94 -3.78 11.41
N LYS A 8 6.06 -2.86 10.45
CA LYS A 8 6.61 -1.53 10.71
C LYS A 8 5.84 -0.47 9.94
N VAL A 9 5.40 0.58 10.63
CA VAL A 9 4.84 1.77 9.98
C VAL A 9 5.98 2.58 9.37
N ILE A 10 5.93 2.78 8.06
CA ILE A 10 6.97 3.48 7.31
C ILE A 10 6.52 4.83 6.78
N ALA A 11 5.23 5.11 6.77
CA ALA A 11 4.70 6.41 6.37
C ALA A 11 3.43 6.73 7.14
N ASP A 12 3.24 8.01 7.42
CA ASP A 12 2.11 8.55 8.18
C ASP A 12 1.79 9.94 7.65
N SER A 13 0.61 10.10 7.08
CA SER A 13 0.21 11.36 6.44
C SER A 13 0.03 12.51 7.43
N GLU A 14 -0.09 12.24 8.72
CA GLU A 14 -0.14 13.32 9.73
C GLU A 14 1.20 14.01 9.88
N ASN A 15 2.30 13.30 9.60
CA ASN A 15 3.66 13.79 9.80
C ASN A 15 4.45 13.94 8.50
N MET A 16 3.90 13.52 7.38
CA MET A 16 4.60 13.49 6.09
C MET A 16 3.73 14.08 4.98
N SER A 17 4.40 14.82 4.09
CA SER A 17 3.75 15.32 2.89
C SER A 17 3.54 14.20 1.87
N THR A 18 2.66 14.44 0.89
CA THR A 18 2.45 13.51 -0.23
C THR A 18 3.76 13.22 -0.96
N LYS A 19 4.61 14.22 -1.12
CA LYS A 19 5.91 14.07 -1.77
C LYS A 19 6.83 13.13 -0.97
N GLU A 20 6.84 13.26 0.34
CA GLU A 20 7.63 12.37 1.21
C GLU A 20 7.12 10.94 1.15
N ILE A 21 5.80 10.76 1.17
CA ILE A 21 5.18 9.44 1.04
C ILE A 21 5.52 8.81 -0.30
N THR A 22 5.46 9.60 -1.38
CA THR A 22 5.85 9.13 -2.72
C THR A 22 7.30 8.63 -2.73
N SER A 23 8.20 9.35 -2.10
CA SER A 23 9.61 8.96 -2.01
C SER A 23 9.79 7.64 -1.26
N ILE A 24 9.03 7.43 -0.19
CA ILE A 24 9.04 6.17 0.55
C ILE A 24 8.52 5.03 -0.31
N LEU A 25 7.43 5.24 -1.03
CA LEU A 25 6.88 4.23 -1.94
C LEU A 25 7.88 3.85 -3.03
N GLN A 26 8.59 4.82 -3.60
CA GLN A 26 9.62 4.57 -4.61
C GLN A 26 10.75 3.71 -4.04
N LYS A 27 11.17 4.00 -2.83
CA LYS A 27 12.22 3.24 -2.15
C LYS A 27 11.81 1.78 -1.93
N TYR A 28 10.59 1.55 -1.47
CA TYR A 28 10.10 0.20 -1.22
C TYR A 28 9.75 -0.54 -2.51
N PHE A 29 9.34 0.16 -3.53
CA PHE A 29 9.15 -0.43 -4.86
C PHE A 29 10.46 -1.03 -5.38
N ALA A 30 11.56 -0.32 -5.22
CA ALA A 30 12.87 -0.81 -5.66
C ALA A 30 13.34 -2.04 -4.91
N LYS A 31 12.83 -2.26 -3.69
CA LYS A 31 13.24 -3.35 -2.80
C LYS A 31 12.24 -4.50 -2.70
N GLN A 32 11.12 -4.46 -3.39
CA GLN A 32 10.01 -5.35 -3.04
C GLN A 32 10.27 -6.84 -3.33
N ASN A 33 11.37 -7.19 -3.96
CA ASN A 33 11.78 -8.58 -4.11
C ASN A 33 12.41 -9.17 -2.83
N ASP A 34 12.55 -8.37 -1.78
CA ASP A 34 13.19 -8.77 -0.53
C ASP A 34 12.26 -9.49 0.45
N GLY A 35 11.10 -9.98 -0.02
CA GLY A 35 10.23 -10.84 0.79
C GLY A 35 9.28 -10.09 1.71
N PHE A 36 8.83 -8.92 1.32
CA PHE A 36 7.82 -8.17 2.07
C PHE A 36 6.63 -7.83 1.18
N TYR A 37 5.54 -7.42 1.82
CA TYR A 37 4.44 -6.76 1.13
C TYR A 37 4.03 -5.51 1.91
N LEU A 38 3.28 -4.65 1.26
CA LEU A 38 2.83 -3.40 1.87
C LEU A 38 1.35 -3.47 2.23
N GLU A 39 1.03 -2.90 3.36
CA GLU A 39 -0.34 -2.58 3.73
C GLU A 39 -0.50 -1.07 3.61
N ILE A 40 -1.50 -0.64 2.85
CA ILE A 40 -1.79 0.78 2.67
C ILE A 40 -3.16 1.04 3.26
N ASP A 41 -3.19 1.83 4.33
CA ASP A 41 -4.41 2.24 4.99
C ASP A 41 -4.82 3.60 4.44
N LEU A 42 -6.06 3.68 3.97
CA LEU A 42 -6.59 4.86 3.31
C LEU A 42 -7.37 5.73 4.29
N ASP A 43 -7.46 7.00 3.91
CA ASP A 43 -8.32 7.97 4.58
C ASP A 43 -9.78 7.50 4.54
N ASP A 44 -10.58 7.93 5.52
CA ASP A 44 -12.01 7.59 5.61
C ASP A 44 -12.82 8.07 4.41
N HIS A 45 -12.27 8.99 3.62
CA HIS A 45 -12.90 9.53 2.42
C HIS A 45 -12.38 8.89 1.13
N ALA A 46 -11.63 7.81 1.22
CA ALA A 46 -11.14 7.12 0.04
C ALA A 46 -12.31 6.58 -0.78
N ALA A 47 -12.16 6.66 -2.10
CA ALA A 47 -13.23 6.29 -3.01
C ALA A 47 -13.52 4.78 -2.98
N ASP A 48 -14.73 4.45 -3.37
CA ASP A 48 -15.15 3.08 -3.64
C ASP A 48 -14.50 2.62 -4.95
N PHE A 49 -13.58 1.69 -4.86
CA PHE A 49 -12.77 1.26 -6.02
C PHE A 49 -13.46 0.20 -6.90
N ASP A 50 -14.41 -0.53 -6.35
CA ASP A 50 -15.04 -1.62 -7.09
C ASP A 50 -16.45 -1.30 -7.56
N GLY A 51 -16.96 -0.13 -7.24
CA GLY A 51 -18.32 0.28 -7.61
C GLY A 51 -19.42 -0.46 -6.87
N SER A 52 -19.11 -1.26 -5.87
CA SER A 52 -20.08 -2.05 -5.12
C SER A 52 -20.68 -1.29 -3.93
N GLY A 53 -20.21 -0.09 -3.65
CA GLY A 53 -20.59 0.68 -2.48
C GLY A 53 -19.80 0.33 -1.23
N LYS A 54 -18.77 -0.50 -1.37
CA LYS A 54 -17.89 -0.85 -0.25
C LYS A 54 -16.72 0.11 -0.18
N TRP A 55 -16.50 0.64 1.01
CA TRP A 55 -15.35 1.50 1.28
C TRP A 55 -14.14 0.64 1.59
N LEU A 56 -13.13 0.71 0.73
CA LEU A 56 -11.88 0.01 0.94
C LEU A 56 -10.97 0.90 1.78
N LYS A 57 -10.72 0.52 3.03
CA LYS A 57 -9.86 1.28 3.93
C LYS A 57 -8.45 0.74 3.99
N ARG A 58 -8.27 -0.53 3.66
CA ARG A 58 -6.99 -1.20 3.76
C ARG A 58 -6.75 -2.04 2.53
N LEU A 59 -5.59 -1.85 1.92
CA LEU A 59 -5.15 -2.63 0.78
C LEU A 59 -3.82 -3.28 1.14
N GLU A 60 -3.66 -4.55 0.82
CA GLU A 60 -2.41 -5.25 1.00
C GLU A 60 -1.93 -5.76 -0.36
N GLY A 61 -0.65 -5.60 -0.62
CA GLY A 61 -0.11 -6.07 -1.89
C GLY A 61 1.29 -5.55 -2.16
N ASN A 62 1.70 -5.75 -3.40
CA ASN A 62 2.96 -5.25 -3.91
C ASN A 62 2.71 -4.13 -4.90
N ILE A 63 3.68 -3.24 -5.03
CA ILE A 63 3.57 -2.12 -5.95
C ILE A 63 3.80 -2.65 -7.37
N LEU A 64 2.87 -2.34 -8.27
CA LEU A 64 3.02 -2.63 -9.70
C LEU A 64 3.70 -1.48 -10.43
N TRP A 65 3.28 -0.26 -10.11
CA TRP A 65 3.88 0.98 -10.62
C TRP A 65 3.44 2.14 -9.74
N LEU A 66 4.13 3.24 -9.83
CA LEU A 66 3.71 4.50 -9.20
C LEU A 66 4.25 5.69 -9.99
N ASP A 67 3.58 6.80 -9.82
CA ASP A 67 4.05 8.11 -10.28
C ASP A 67 3.92 9.11 -9.12
N GLY A 68 3.96 10.41 -9.39
CA GLY A 68 3.87 11.42 -8.35
C GLY A 68 2.48 11.60 -7.76
N GLU A 69 1.46 10.94 -8.31
CA GLU A 69 0.06 11.14 -7.92
C GLU A 69 -0.63 9.83 -7.54
N TYR A 70 -0.32 8.72 -8.22
CA TYR A 70 -0.99 7.43 -8.03
C TYR A 70 0.00 6.30 -7.78
N VAL A 71 -0.47 5.29 -7.06
CA VAL A 71 0.25 4.02 -6.90
C VAL A 71 -0.70 2.89 -7.23
N ALA A 72 -0.21 1.91 -7.99
CA ALA A 72 -0.98 0.72 -8.33
C ALA A 72 -0.43 -0.47 -7.54
N LEU A 73 -1.34 -1.23 -6.96
CA LEU A 73 -1.02 -2.38 -6.11
C LEU A 73 -1.64 -3.65 -6.69
N SER A 74 -0.92 -4.75 -6.60
CA SER A 74 -1.50 -6.06 -6.84
C SER A 74 -2.33 -6.48 -5.63
N GLY A 75 -3.47 -7.12 -5.86
CA GLY A 75 -4.36 -7.55 -4.78
C GLY A 75 -3.93 -8.88 -4.19
N VAL A 76 -3.05 -8.86 -3.21
CA VAL A 76 -2.53 -10.10 -2.58
C VAL A 76 -3.62 -10.89 -1.88
N GLN A 77 -4.63 -10.22 -1.32
CA GLN A 77 -5.72 -10.86 -0.59
C GLN A 77 -6.93 -11.19 -1.46
N GLN A 78 -6.90 -10.83 -2.73
CA GLN A 78 -8.00 -11.11 -3.63
C GLN A 78 -7.82 -12.49 -4.25
N ASN A 79 -8.93 -13.16 -4.51
CA ASN A 79 -8.90 -14.47 -5.18
C ASN A 79 -8.47 -14.39 -6.63
N ASN A 80 -8.35 -13.20 -7.17
CA ASN A 80 -7.94 -12.96 -8.53
C ASN A 80 -6.58 -12.24 -8.54
N PRO A 81 -5.48 -12.94 -8.87
CA PRO A 81 -4.15 -12.32 -8.86
C PRO A 81 -3.95 -11.22 -9.91
N ASP A 82 -4.84 -11.14 -10.89
CA ASP A 82 -4.78 -10.11 -11.92
C ASP A 82 -5.46 -8.80 -11.49
N ASP A 83 -6.17 -8.80 -10.36
CA ASP A 83 -6.78 -7.59 -9.84
C ASP A 83 -5.72 -6.62 -9.37
N SER A 84 -5.89 -5.37 -9.74
CA SER A 84 -5.04 -4.29 -9.28
C SER A 84 -5.89 -3.14 -8.76
N PHE A 85 -5.33 -2.40 -7.81
CA PHE A 85 -5.97 -1.22 -7.26
C PHE A 85 -5.10 -0.01 -7.53
N ILE A 86 -5.68 1.04 -8.08
CA ILE A 86 -4.98 2.31 -8.30
C ILE A 86 -5.45 3.28 -7.22
N VAL A 87 -4.51 3.76 -6.44
CA VAL A 87 -4.78 4.59 -5.27
C VAL A 87 -4.14 5.95 -5.46
N LYS A 88 -4.88 7.00 -5.18
CA LYS A 88 -4.32 8.35 -5.15
C LYS A 88 -3.46 8.49 -3.89
N ILE A 89 -2.19 8.83 -4.06
CA ILE A 89 -1.23 8.87 -2.94
C ILE A 89 -1.68 9.83 -1.85
N SER A 90 -2.32 10.94 -2.21
CA SER A 90 -2.81 11.92 -1.24
C SER A 90 -3.93 11.38 -0.32
N THR A 91 -4.53 10.23 -0.64
CA THR A 91 -5.55 9.59 0.20
C THR A 91 -4.97 8.57 1.16
N ILE A 92 -3.68 8.31 1.10
CA ILE A 92 -3.02 7.34 1.97
C ILE A 92 -2.83 7.95 3.35
N ARG A 93 -3.26 7.23 4.37
CA ARG A 93 -3.06 7.63 5.77
C ARG A 93 -1.81 6.98 6.35
N TYR A 94 -1.68 5.67 6.19
CA TYR A 94 -0.52 4.92 6.71
C TYR A 94 -0.02 3.95 5.66
N ILE A 95 1.28 3.73 5.66
CA ILE A 95 1.91 2.62 4.93
C ILE A 95 2.65 1.77 5.95
N ILE A 96 2.35 0.48 5.93
CA ILE A 96 2.90 -0.48 6.87
C ILE A 96 3.60 -1.56 6.04
N VAL A 97 4.85 -1.86 6.39
CA VAL A 97 5.57 -2.96 5.75
C VAL A 97 5.41 -4.22 6.58
N HIS A 98 5.07 -5.31 5.91
CA HIS A 98 4.99 -6.64 6.50
C HIS A 98 6.12 -7.48 5.91
N ASN A 99 7.09 -7.83 6.73
CA ASN A 99 8.18 -8.70 6.30
C ASN A 99 7.78 -10.15 6.50
N LYS A 100 7.94 -10.93 5.44
CA LYS A 100 7.77 -12.37 5.50
C LYS A 100 9.15 -13.00 5.65
N GLU A 101 9.30 -13.80 6.64
CA GLU A 101 10.47 -14.64 6.80
C GLU A 101 10.15 -16.09 6.43
#